data_5580ed858180bbe91395d88871c559b4
#
_entry.id   5580ed858180bbe91395d88871c559b4
#
_cell.length_a   1.000
_cell.length_b   1.000
_cell.length_c   1.000
_cell.angle_alpha   90.00
_cell.angle_beta   90.00
_cell.angle_gamma   90.00
#
_symmetry.space_group_name_H-M   'P 1'
#
loop_
_entity.id
_entity.type
_entity.pdbx_description
1 polymer ?
#
loop_
_entity_poly.entity_id
_entity_poly.type
_entity_poly.pdbx_seq_one_letter_code
_entity_poly.pdbx_strand_id
1 'polypeptide(L)'
;EEAGFANILVPVGTHCLDPWSTAASIAPGTRKIKFLVAFRPGLVGPTMAAQQINTFDLLTDGRLSLNVVSGASTADMKRYGYYFDHDERYERNEEYFDILRLLWAEEGPVSFKGRFFELEDATLFPSREGRRPPDLFLAGMSEAGRRLAAKIGDAHVFHAVEPEVVAKDIAEMKAFSKTFERERPLEFAIRHLVCVRETKAEARRVAESIVAGSAAVNSDNWGSASRRESVTHQRVTDLANRGDLWVSDTIYMGVNRVRQGAGTMFVGTPDMVAAQIREYAEAGVDRFIMHGWPHLEEAEIFGREVMPLLADLDPVSLSEPQTVSS
;
A
#
# COMPACT_ATOMS: atom_id res chain seq x y z
N GLU A 1 16.13 5.07 -4.61
CA GLU A 1 16.38 6.48 -4.36
C GLU A 1 17.00 7.14 -5.58
N GLU A 2 18.10 6.61 -6.12
CA GLU A 2 18.77 7.16 -7.32
C GLU A 2 17.85 7.20 -8.55
N ALA A 3 16.94 6.24 -8.68
CA ALA A 3 15.94 6.23 -9.74
C ALA A 3 14.80 7.26 -9.55
N GLY A 4 14.81 8.08 -8.48
CA GLY A 4 13.85 9.16 -8.27
C GLY A 4 12.59 8.76 -7.49
N PHE A 5 12.45 7.53 -7.00
CA PHE A 5 11.28 7.12 -6.20
C PHE A 5 11.27 7.79 -4.83
N ALA A 6 10.10 8.31 -4.45
CA ALA A 6 9.88 8.96 -3.16
C ALA A 6 9.71 7.96 -2.00
N ASN A 7 9.16 6.77 -2.29
CA ASN A 7 8.88 5.74 -1.29
C ASN A 7 9.30 4.35 -1.78
N ILE A 8 9.64 3.47 -0.83
CA ILE A 8 9.81 2.03 -1.06
C ILE A 8 8.84 1.24 -0.19
N LEU A 9 8.02 0.39 -0.81
CA LEU A 9 7.13 -0.51 -0.08
C LEU A 9 7.90 -1.74 0.41
N VAL A 10 7.90 -1.95 1.74
CA VAL A 10 8.44 -3.15 2.38
C VAL A 10 7.27 -4.07 2.75
N PRO A 11 7.08 -5.20 2.05
CA PRO A 11 5.88 -6.02 2.17
C PRO A 11 5.86 -6.87 3.44
N VAL A 12 4.66 -7.30 3.87
CA VAL A 12 4.46 -8.27 4.97
C VAL A 12 3.73 -9.50 4.48
N GLY A 13 4.21 -10.68 4.86
CA GLY A 13 3.61 -11.97 4.55
C GLY A 13 4.49 -13.12 5.00
N THR A 14 3.92 -14.31 5.16
CA THR A 14 4.70 -15.52 5.56
C THR A 14 5.75 -15.92 4.51
N HIS A 15 5.68 -15.37 3.34
CA HIS A 15 6.60 -15.55 2.20
C HIS A 15 7.54 -14.35 1.98
N CYS A 16 7.50 -13.36 2.88
CA CYS A 16 8.38 -12.19 2.86
C CYS A 16 9.32 -12.23 4.06
N LEU A 17 10.43 -11.50 3.96
CA LEU A 17 11.24 -11.15 5.12
C LEU A 17 10.42 -10.25 6.06
N ASP A 18 10.79 -10.22 7.35
CA ASP A 18 10.17 -9.32 8.31
C ASP A 18 10.33 -7.86 7.86
N PRO A 19 9.24 -7.08 7.75
CA PRO A 19 9.29 -5.75 7.17
C PRO A 19 10.09 -4.75 8.00
N TRP A 20 10.03 -4.83 9.34
CA TRP A 20 10.73 -3.92 10.22
C TRP A 20 12.23 -4.14 10.20
N SER A 21 12.66 -5.41 10.32
CA SER A 21 14.06 -5.80 10.24
C SER A 21 14.66 -5.44 8.88
N THR A 22 13.89 -5.67 7.81
CA THR A 22 14.30 -5.32 6.43
C THR A 22 14.45 -3.81 6.28
N ALA A 23 13.43 -3.03 6.67
CA ALA A 23 13.49 -1.57 6.58
C ALA A 23 14.65 -1.01 7.39
N ALA A 24 14.85 -1.47 8.63
CA ALA A 24 15.93 -1.02 9.51
C ALA A 24 17.33 -1.35 8.94
N SER A 25 17.48 -2.49 8.25
CA SER A 25 18.75 -2.89 7.66
C SER A 25 19.16 -2.03 6.46
N ILE A 26 18.20 -1.54 5.67
CA ILE A 26 18.49 -0.75 4.45
C ILE A 26 18.43 0.75 4.69
N ALA A 27 17.75 1.23 5.72
CA ALA A 27 17.58 2.64 6.01
C ALA A 27 18.90 3.43 6.13
N PRO A 28 19.98 2.91 6.76
CA PRO A 28 21.26 3.61 6.83
C PRO A 28 21.93 3.85 5.48
N GLY A 29 21.63 3.04 4.47
CA GLY A 29 22.14 3.19 3.10
C GLY A 29 21.37 4.20 2.24
N THR A 30 20.33 4.86 2.81
CA THR A 30 19.45 5.80 2.10
C THR A 30 19.38 7.14 2.83
N ARG A 31 18.97 8.21 2.14
CA ARG A 31 18.93 9.57 2.70
C ARG A 31 17.56 10.23 2.63
N LYS A 32 16.80 10.02 1.55
CA LYS A 32 15.56 10.74 1.26
C LYS A 32 14.35 9.80 1.12
N ILE A 33 14.56 8.60 0.56
CA ILE A 33 13.46 7.68 0.29
C ILE A 33 12.73 7.33 1.58
N LYS A 34 11.41 7.45 1.57
CA LYS A 34 10.54 7.03 2.68
C LYS A 34 10.26 5.53 2.60
N PHE A 35 10.04 4.94 3.75
CA PHE A 35 9.72 3.52 3.90
C PHE A 35 8.21 3.38 4.13
N LEU A 36 7.51 2.82 3.16
CA LEU A 36 6.12 2.39 3.33
C LEU A 36 6.12 0.98 3.89
N VAL A 37 6.21 0.87 5.22
CA VAL A 37 6.35 -0.42 5.91
C VAL A 37 4.99 -1.08 6.03
N ALA A 38 4.86 -2.29 5.48
CA ALA A 38 3.63 -3.05 5.61
C ALA A 38 3.48 -3.57 7.05
N PHE A 39 2.32 -3.31 7.62
CA PHE A 39 2.04 -3.50 9.02
C PHE A 39 0.70 -4.23 9.20
N ARG A 40 0.68 -5.25 10.06
CA ARG A 40 -0.55 -5.98 10.42
C ARG A 40 -0.93 -5.67 11.86
N PRO A 41 -1.93 -4.80 12.09
CA PRO A 41 -2.38 -4.46 13.43
C PRO A 41 -2.77 -5.72 14.22
N GLY A 42 -2.30 -5.80 15.46
CA GLY A 42 -2.66 -6.84 16.39
C GLY A 42 -1.85 -8.13 16.35
N LEU A 43 -0.91 -8.30 15.41
CA LEU A 43 0.09 -9.38 15.53
C LEU A 43 1.13 -9.05 16.61
N VAL A 44 1.36 -7.77 16.84
CA VAL A 44 2.16 -7.23 17.96
C VAL A 44 1.24 -6.37 18.81
N GLY A 45 1.38 -6.38 20.12
CA GLY A 45 0.58 -5.54 21.02
C GLY A 45 0.74 -4.05 20.70
N PRO A 46 -0.29 -3.20 20.94
CA PRO A 46 -0.29 -1.82 20.48
C PRO A 46 0.86 -0.99 21.08
N THR A 47 1.20 -1.16 22.35
CA THR A 47 2.32 -0.44 22.97
C THR A 47 3.66 -0.78 22.33
N MET A 48 3.92 -2.08 22.07
CA MET A 48 5.16 -2.49 21.38
C MET A 48 5.20 -1.97 19.96
N ALA A 49 4.07 -1.99 19.26
CA ALA A 49 4.01 -1.43 17.91
C ALA A 49 4.25 0.08 17.92
N ALA A 50 3.68 0.81 18.87
CA ALA A 50 3.96 2.23 19.04
C ALA A 50 5.46 2.50 19.24
N GLN A 51 6.15 1.67 20.04
CA GLN A 51 7.60 1.76 20.24
C GLN A 51 8.37 1.47 18.93
N GLN A 52 8.02 0.41 18.19
CA GLN A 52 8.66 0.06 16.91
C GLN A 52 8.52 1.19 15.91
N ILE A 53 7.29 1.68 15.74
CA ILE A 53 6.95 2.78 14.83
C ILE A 53 7.74 4.04 15.21
N ASN A 54 7.70 4.42 16.47
CA ASN A 54 8.37 5.62 16.97
C ASN A 54 9.89 5.52 16.83
N THR A 55 10.45 4.37 17.18
CA THR A 55 11.90 4.13 17.06
C THR A 55 12.37 4.25 15.63
N PHE A 56 11.68 3.58 14.69
CA PHE A 56 12.07 3.64 13.28
C PHE A 56 11.92 5.05 12.71
N ASP A 57 10.84 5.74 13.03
CA ASP A 57 10.56 7.11 12.58
C ASP A 57 11.64 8.07 13.08
N LEU A 58 12.06 7.95 14.35
CA LEU A 58 13.15 8.75 14.92
C LEU A 58 14.50 8.46 14.25
N LEU A 59 14.86 7.18 14.11
CA LEU A 59 16.13 6.77 13.52
C LEU A 59 16.24 7.15 12.04
N THR A 60 15.12 7.35 11.36
CA THR A 60 15.06 7.70 9.94
C THR A 60 14.65 9.14 9.67
N ASP A 61 14.54 9.97 10.72
CA ASP A 61 14.14 11.37 10.63
C ASP A 61 12.82 11.58 9.88
N GLY A 62 11.78 10.85 10.28
CA GLY A 62 10.42 10.97 9.72
C GLY A 62 10.21 10.29 8.38
N ARG A 63 11.12 9.42 7.92
CA ARG A 63 10.99 8.68 6.66
C ARG A 63 10.16 7.40 6.76
N LEU A 64 9.06 7.44 7.53
CA LEU A 64 8.17 6.32 7.73
C LEU A 64 6.76 6.64 7.24
N SER A 65 6.15 5.68 6.57
CA SER A 65 4.70 5.57 6.34
C SER A 65 4.28 4.12 6.59
N LEU A 66 3.04 3.89 6.97
CA LEU A 66 2.53 2.55 7.29
C LEU A 66 1.53 2.08 6.22
N ASN A 67 1.80 0.94 5.62
CA ASN A 67 0.81 0.23 4.80
C ASN A 67 0.04 -0.74 5.69
N VAL A 68 -1.15 -0.34 6.12
CA VAL A 68 -1.99 -1.10 7.04
C VAL A 68 -2.66 -2.27 6.33
N VAL A 69 -2.26 -3.48 6.67
CA VAL A 69 -2.74 -4.72 6.05
C VAL A 69 -3.66 -5.46 7.01
N SER A 70 -4.96 -5.22 6.90
CA SER A 70 -5.98 -5.86 7.76
C SER A 70 -6.15 -7.38 7.50
N GLY A 71 -5.49 -7.89 6.46
CA GLY A 71 -5.53 -9.31 6.07
C GLY A 71 -6.64 -9.60 5.05
N ALA A 72 -6.24 -9.79 3.80
CA ALA A 72 -7.15 -10.11 2.70
C ALA A 72 -7.69 -11.56 2.74
N SER A 73 -7.07 -12.42 3.53
CA SER A 73 -7.35 -13.85 3.60
C SER A 73 -7.35 -14.35 5.03
N THR A 74 -8.45 -14.92 5.46
CA THR A 74 -8.57 -15.62 6.76
C THR A 74 -7.56 -16.76 6.85
N ALA A 75 -7.30 -17.48 5.76
CA ALA A 75 -6.31 -18.56 5.73
C ALA A 75 -4.88 -18.06 5.98
N ASP A 76 -4.52 -16.89 5.43
CA ASP A 76 -3.21 -16.27 5.67
C ASP A 76 -3.09 -15.78 7.12
N MET A 77 -4.15 -15.21 7.68
CA MET A 77 -4.17 -14.77 9.07
C MET A 77 -4.02 -15.93 10.07
N LYS A 78 -4.63 -17.09 9.77
CA LYS A 78 -4.49 -18.31 10.58
C LYS A 78 -3.04 -18.82 10.65
N ARG A 79 -2.22 -18.56 9.62
CA ARG A 79 -0.77 -18.89 9.65
C ARG A 79 0.01 -18.10 10.70
N TYR A 80 -0.51 -16.92 11.08
CA TYR A 80 0.03 -16.09 12.17
C TYR A 80 -0.64 -16.37 13.53
N GLY A 81 -1.48 -17.41 13.63
CA GLY A 81 -2.24 -17.68 14.85
C GLY A 81 -3.41 -16.72 15.12
N TYR A 82 -3.88 -16.03 14.08
CA TYR A 82 -4.89 -14.99 14.18
C TYR A 82 -6.23 -15.51 13.63
N TYR A 83 -7.24 -15.66 14.49
CA TYR A 83 -8.47 -16.41 14.19
C TYR A 83 -9.74 -15.54 14.16
N PHE A 84 -9.63 -14.23 14.21
CA PHE A 84 -10.77 -13.32 14.09
C PHE A 84 -11.38 -13.37 12.68
N ASP A 85 -12.70 -13.22 12.60
CA ASP A 85 -13.40 -13.11 11.33
C ASP A 85 -13.11 -11.76 10.62
N HIS A 86 -13.71 -11.57 9.44
CA HIS A 86 -13.44 -10.39 8.63
C HIS A 86 -13.81 -9.09 9.38
N ASP A 87 -15.00 -9.00 9.94
CA ASP A 87 -15.50 -7.75 10.53
C ASP A 87 -14.85 -7.48 11.90
N GLU A 88 -14.67 -8.53 12.71
CA GLU A 88 -13.92 -8.44 13.97
C GLU A 88 -12.48 -7.92 13.75
N ARG A 89 -11.82 -8.29 12.63
CA ARG A 89 -10.49 -7.75 12.31
C ARG A 89 -10.50 -6.24 12.11
N TYR A 90 -11.54 -5.70 11.46
CA TYR A 90 -11.65 -4.26 11.26
C TYR A 90 -12.02 -3.51 12.55
N GLU A 91 -12.94 -4.03 13.36
CA GLU A 91 -13.25 -3.47 14.68
C GLU A 91 -12.01 -3.45 15.58
N ARG A 92 -11.26 -4.56 15.59
CA ARG A 92 -10.04 -4.68 16.37
C ARG A 92 -8.93 -3.72 15.87
N ASN A 93 -8.84 -3.50 14.56
CA ASN A 93 -7.91 -2.53 14.01
C ASN A 93 -8.30 -1.10 14.38
N GLU A 94 -9.58 -0.78 14.40
CA GLU A 94 -10.06 0.52 14.82
C GLU A 94 -9.63 0.81 16.27
N GLU A 95 -9.92 -0.11 17.19
CA GLU A 95 -9.49 -0.02 18.60
C GLU A 95 -7.95 0.06 18.75
N TYR A 96 -7.23 -0.71 17.94
CA TYR A 96 -5.77 -0.69 17.93
C TYR A 96 -5.21 0.69 17.54
N PHE A 97 -5.76 1.31 16.52
CA PHE A 97 -5.33 2.65 16.10
C PHE A 97 -5.79 3.75 17.06
N ASP A 98 -6.92 3.58 17.73
CA ASP A 98 -7.32 4.50 18.80
C ASP A 98 -6.28 4.48 19.94
N ILE A 99 -5.77 3.30 20.32
CA ILE A 99 -4.66 3.19 21.29
C ILE A 99 -3.37 3.83 20.78
N LEU A 100 -2.99 3.58 19.52
CA LEU A 100 -1.79 4.21 18.96
C LEU A 100 -1.88 5.73 18.99
N ARG A 101 -3.05 6.30 18.66
CA ARG A 101 -3.29 7.74 18.69
C ARG A 101 -3.16 8.31 20.10
N LEU A 102 -3.72 7.63 21.10
CA LEU A 102 -3.57 8.01 22.49
C LEU A 102 -2.10 8.02 22.91
N LEU A 103 -1.36 6.93 22.61
CA LEU A 103 0.07 6.83 22.95
C LEU A 103 0.93 7.88 22.22
N TRP A 104 0.50 8.36 21.06
CA TRP A 104 1.21 9.39 20.29
C TRP A 104 0.86 10.82 20.73
N ALA A 105 -0.33 11.03 21.28
CA ALA A 105 -0.82 12.35 21.68
C ALA A 105 -0.50 12.69 23.14
N GLU A 106 -0.40 11.68 24.01
CA GLU A 106 -0.24 11.89 25.44
C GLU A 106 1.25 11.89 25.86
N GLU A 107 1.59 12.80 26.75
CA GLU A 107 2.93 12.86 27.35
C GLU A 107 3.06 11.96 28.59
N GLY A 108 1.96 11.40 29.07
CA GLY A 108 1.86 10.61 30.28
C GLY A 108 1.40 9.16 30.05
N PRO A 109 1.21 8.42 31.14
CA PRO A 109 0.69 7.05 31.07
C PRO A 109 -0.72 7.01 30.48
N VAL A 110 -0.95 6.07 29.56
CA VAL A 110 -2.23 5.81 28.90
C VAL A 110 -2.82 4.52 29.44
N SER A 111 -4.04 4.60 29.95
CA SER A 111 -4.85 3.41 30.28
C SER A 111 -6.02 3.33 29.31
N PHE A 112 -6.30 2.14 28.80
CA PHE A 112 -7.34 1.89 27.81
C PHE A 112 -8.05 0.58 28.15
N LYS A 113 -9.38 0.57 28.02
CA LYS A 113 -10.19 -0.63 28.18
C LYS A 113 -11.24 -0.70 27.10
N GLY A 114 -11.03 -1.60 26.14
CA GLY A 114 -11.91 -1.87 25.02
C GLY A 114 -12.42 -3.30 24.98
N ARG A 115 -12.92 -3.70 23.82
CA ARG A 115 -13.38 -5.08 23.58
C ARG A 115 -12.21 -6.04 23.35
N PHE A 116 -11.15 -5.57 22.68
CA PHE A 116 -10.07 -6.39 22.18
C PHE A 116 -8.74 -6.14 22.92
N PHE A 117 -8.60 -4.97 23.52
CA PHE A 117 -7.38 -4.60 24.21
C PHE A 117 -7.68 -3.96 25.56
N GLU A 118 -6.79 -4.24 26.51
CA GLU A 118 -6.76 -3.58 27.81
C GLU A 118 -5.31 -3.21 28.12
N LEU A 119 -5.07 -1.93 28.44
CA LEU A 119 -3.78 -1.39 28.81
C LEU A 119 -3.91 -0.64 30.14
N GLU A 120 -2.91 -0.76 30.98
CA GLU A 120 -2.80 -0.03 32.24
C GLU A 120 -1.46 0.69 32.25
N ASP A 121 -1.49 2.01 32.49
CA ASP A 121 -0.32 2.89 32.61
C ASP A 121 0.75 2.71 31.51
N ALA A 122 0.32 2.48 30.28
CA ALA A 122 1.23 2.33 29.14
C ALA A 122 1.90 3.66 28.79
N THR A 123 3.22 3.64 28.62
CA THR A 123 4.00 4.82 28.25
C THR A 123 4.78 4.59 26.98
N LEU A 124 5.01 5.67 26.22
CA LEU A 124 5.83 5.67 25.02
C LEU A 124 7.06 6.55 25.22
N PHE A 125 8.25 5.95 25.15
CA PHE A 125 9.51 6.67 25.23
C PHE A 125 10.46 6.31 24.07
N PRO A 126 11.12 7.31 23.45
CA PRO A 126 10.86 8.73 23.61
C PRO A 126 9.46 9.11 23.12
N SER A 127 8.90 10.20 23.64
CA SER A 127 7.59 10.71 23.19
C SER A 127 7.69 11.23 21.74
N ARG A 128 6.56 11.40 21.08
CA ARG A 128 6.55 11.99 19.73
C ARG A 128 6.57 13.51 19.71
N GLU A 129 6.63 14.13 20.81
CA GLU A 129 6.56 15.57 21.09
C GLU A 129 6.75 16.47 19.85
N GLY A 130 5.66 17.09 19.35
CA GLY A 130 5.67 17.91 18.15
C GLY A 130 5.81 17.16 16.80
N ARG A 131 5.99 15.85 16.79
CA ARG A 131 6.10 15.04 15.57
C ARG A 131 4.75 14.49 15.15
N ARG A 132 4.40 14.69 13.91
CA ARG A 132 3.22 14.10 13.31
C ARG A 132 3.36 12.56 13.22
N PRO A 133 2.27 11.78 13.45
CA PRO A 133 2.26 10.36 13.17
C PRO A 133 2.57 10.04 11.71
N PRO A 134 3.17 8.86 11.42
CA PRO A 134 3.38 8.40 10.04
C PRO A 134 2.08 8.33 9.25
N ASP A 135 2.13 8.64 7.96
CA ASP A 135 0.98 8.51 7.08
C ASP A 135 0.50 7.05 7.00
N LEU A 136 -0.82 6.85 7.09
CA LEU A 136 -1.48 5.55 7.06
C LEU A 136 -2.08 5.29 5.68
N PHE A 137 -1.57 4.28 4.99
CA PHE A 137 -2.11 3.77 3.74
C PHE A 137 -2.97 2.55 4.03
N LEU A 138 -4.24 2.61 3.68
CA LEU A 138 -5.18 1.51 3.91
C LEU A 138 -5.79 1.02 2.60
N ALA A 139 -5.85 -0.30 2.46
CA ALA A 139 -6.56 -0.94 1.36
C ALA A 139 -7.85 -1.60 1.88
N GLY A 140 -8.78 -1.86 0.97
CA GLY A 140 -10.00 -2.62 1.25
C GLY A 140 -11.24 -1.93 0.72
N MET A 141 -12.01 -2.67 -0.12
CA MET A 141 -13.23 -2.18 -0.77
C MET A 141 -14.52 -2.70 -0.09
N SER A 142 -14.39 -3.54 0.96
CA SER A 142 -15.53 -3.88 1.82
C SER A 142 -16.01 -2.66 2.59
N GLU A 143 -17.25 -2.68 3.08
CA GLU A 143 -17.80 -1.60 3.89
C GLU A 143 -16.91 -1.30 5.10
N ALA A 144 -16.50 -2.33 5.85
CA ALA A 144 -15.59 -2.19 6.98
C ALA A 144 -14.22 -1.61 6.58
N GLY A 145 -13.65 -2.02 5.43
CA GLY A 145 -12.40 -1.50 4.91
C GLY A 145 -12.49 -0.03 4.51
N ARG A 146 -13.55 0.35 3.80
CA ARG A 146 -13.82 1.74 3.42
C ARG A 146 -14.03 2.62 4.64
N ARG A 147 -14.79 2.13 5.64
CA ARG A 147 -15.02 2.82 6.90
C ARG A 147 -13.70 3.08 7.64
N LEU A 148 -12.88 2.07 7.81
CA LEU A 148 -11.58 2.23 8.47
C LEU A 148 -10.69 3.22 7.72
N ALA A 149 -10.57 3.10 6.39
CA ALA A 149 -9.80 4.03 5.58
C ALA A 149 -10.33 5.48 5.69
N ALA A 150 -11.67 5.65 5.68
CA ALA A 150 -12.28 6.96 5.86
C ALA A 150 -12.02 7.56 7.24
N LYS A 151 -12.02 6.74 8.31
CA LYS A 151 -11.85 7.20 9.69
C LYS A 151 -10.40 7.53 10.01
N ILE A 152 -9.45 6.68 9.62
CA ILE A 152 -8.06 6.80 10.10
C ILE A 152 -7.00 6.99 9.01
N GLY A 153 -7.32 6.68 7.74
CA GLY A 153 -6.34 6.67 6.65
C GLY A 153 -5.92 8.04 6.20
N ASP A 154 -4.68 8.19 5.80
CA ASP A 154 -4.19 9.33 5.02
C ASP A 154 -4.34 9.06 3.53
N ALA A 155 -4.14 7.80 3.10
CA ALA A 155 -4.37 7.37 1.73
C ALA A 155 -5.19 6.08 1.67
N HIS A 156 -6.18 6.01 0.77
CA HIS A 156 -6.90 4.78 0.45
C HIS A 156 -6.31 4.16 -0.82
N VAL A 157 -5.87 2.90 -0.70
CA VAL A 157 -5.16 2.18 -1.76
C VAL A 157 -6.12 1.28 -2.53
N PHE A 158 -6.24 1.51 -3.84
CA PHE A 158 -6.98 0.69 -4.77
C PHE A 158 -6.05 -0.21 -5.60
N HIS A 159 -6.60 -1.28 -6.16
CA HIS A 159 -5.96 -1.92 -7.29
C HIS A 159 -6.33 -1.18 -8.57
N ALA A 160 -5.37 -0.95 -9.45
CA ALA A 160 -5.65 -0.39 -10.75
C ALA A 160 -6.55 -1.37 -11.53
N VAL A 161 -7.70 -0.84 -11.97
CA VAL A 161 -8.64 -1.42 -12.92
C VAL A 161 -8.87 -0.35 -13.98
N GLU A 162 -9.90 -0.43 -14.79
CA GLU A 162 -10.17 0.61 -15.80
C GLU A 162 -10.26 2.01 -15.13
N PRO A 163 -9.68 3.07 -15.72
CA PRO A 163 -9.62 4.41 -15.12
C PRO A 163 -10.99 4.98 -14.72
N GLU A 164 -12.04 4.72 -15.51
CA GLU A 164 -13.40 5.19 -15.24
C GLU A 164 -13.99 4.52 -13.98
N VAL A 165 -13.64 3.25 -13.76
CA VAL A 165 -14.05 2.52 -12.53
C VAL A 165 -13.34 3.09 -11.33
N VAL A 166 -12.05 3.39 -11.46
CA VAL A 166 -11.25 4.02 -10.39
C VAL A 166 -11.78 5.42 -10.08
N ALA A 167 -12.10 6.22 -11.10
CA ALA A 167 -12.69 7.56 -10.92
C ALA A 167 -14.01 7.50 -10.13
N LYS A 168 -14.88 6.53 -10.43
CA LYS A 168 -16.13 6.30 -9.71
C LYS A 168 -15.86 5.90 -8.25
N ASP A 169 -15.00 4.92 -8.02
CA ASP A 169 -14.66 4.46 -6.66
C ASP A 169 -14.08 5.63 -5.83
N ILE A 170 -13.23 6.47 -6.43
CA ILE A 170 -12.67 7.67 -5.78
C ILE A 170 -13.77 8.67 -5.44
N ALA A 171 -14.69 8.96 -6.38
CA ALA A 171 -15.79 9.91 -6.13
C ALA A 171 -16.68 9.44 -4.98
N GLU A 172 -17.04 8.15 -4.95
CA GLU A 172 -17.82 7.54 -3.88
C GLU A 172 -17.06 7.62 -2.53
N MET A 173 -15.77 7.31 -2.54
CA MET A 173 -14.96 7.33 -1.33
C MET A 173 -14.70 8.75 -0.81
N LYS A 174 -14.52 9.73 -1.70
CA LYS A 174 -14.47 11.17 -1.35
C LYS A 174 -15.76 11.62 -0.66
N ALA A 175 -16.93 11.22 -1.19
CA ALA A 175 -18.21 11.53 -0.58
C ALA A 175 -18.37 10.87 0.78
N PHE A 176 -18.01 9.59 0.88
CA PHE A 176 -18.09 8.83 2.13
C PHE A 176 -17.15 9.37 3.21
N SER A 177 -15.91 9.72 2.85
CA SER A 177 -14.94 10.23 3.82
C SER A 177 -15.34 11.56 4.46
N LYS A 178 -16.19 12.36 3.79
CA LYS A 178 -16.74 13.61 4.34
C LYS A 178 -17.71 13.40 5.52
N THR A 179 -18.18 12.19 5.74
CA THR A 179 -19.03 11.86 6.90
C THR A 179 -18.23 11.64 8.19
N PHE A 180 -16.92 11.67 8.10
CA PHE A 180 -15.99 11.55 9.23
C PHE A 180 -15.26 12.87 9.48
N GLU A 181 -14.98 13.18 10.74
CA GLU A 181 -14.12 14.30 11.09
C GLU A 181 -12.68 13.97 10.69
N ARG A 182 -12.09 14.82 9.84
CA ARG A 182 -10.75 14.62 9.29
C ARG A 182 -10.01 15.95 9.29
N GLU A 183 -8.76 15.92 9.73
CA GLU A 183 -7.86 17.07 9.65
C GLU A 183 -7.43 17.37 8.21
N ARG A 184 -7.35 16.33 7.37
CA ARG A 184 -6.91 16.43 5.97
C ARG A 184 -7.81 15.60 5.05
N PRO A 185 -7.92 16.01 3.78
CA PRO A 185 -8.57 15.19 2.77
C PRO A 185 -7.93 13.80 2.67
N LEU A 186 -8.73 12.79 2.38
CA LEU A 186 -8.25 11.45 2.06
C LEU A 186 -7.64 11.46 0.66
N GLU A 187 -6.39 11.02 0.55
CA GLU A 187 -5.72 10.81 -0.73
C GLU A 187 -6.03 9.42 -1.29
N PHE A 188 -5.79 9.24 -2.58
CA PHE A 188 -6.05 7.99 -3.29
C PHE A 188 -4.80 7.47 -3.96
N ALA A 189 -4.48 6.23 -3.65
CA ALA A 189 -3.34 5.53 -4.22
C ALA A 189 -3.79 4.33 -5.05
N ILE A 190 -3.11 4.05 -6.16
CA ILE A 190 -3.28 2.78 -6.87
C ILE A 190 -2.01 1.95 -6.81
N ARG A 191 -2.21 0.62 -6.77
CA ARG A 191 -1.13 -0.34 -6.90
C ARG A 191 -1.22 -1.05 -8.24
N HIS A 192 -0.12 -1.03 -9.00
CA HIS A 192 0.00 -1.68 -10.30
C HIS A 192 1.43 -2.12 -10.60
N LEU A 193 1.56 -2.90 -11.67
CA LEU A 193 2.86 -3.27 -12.21
C LEU A 193 3.19 -2.39 -13.42
N VAL A 194 4.47 -2.39 -13.78
CA VAL A 194 4.95 -1.75 -15.01
C VAL A 194 5.85 -2.71 -15.79
N CYS A 195 5.83 -2.58 -17.10
CA CYS A 195 6.77 -3.21 -18.02
C CYS A 195 7.07 -2.24 -19.16
N VAL A 196 8.19 -1.56 -19.07
CA VAL A 196 8.59 -0.48 -20.00
C VAL A 196 9.69 -0.96 -20.93
N ARG A 197 9.50 -0.84 -22.26
CA ARG A 197 10.51 -1.19 -23.27
C ARG A 197 10.50 -0.14 -24.38
N GLU A 198 11.54 -0.14 -25.22
CA GLU A 198 11.65 0.79 -26.33
C GLU A 198 10.51 0.69 -27.34
N THR A 199 9.97 -0.50 -27.51
CA THR A 199 8.85 -0.74 -28.44
C THR A 199 7.67 -1.42 -27.76
N LYS A 200 6.44 -1.10 -28.19
CA LYS A 200 5.20 -1.76 -27.73
C LYS A 200 5.24 -3.28 -27.92
N ALA A 201 5.76 -3.73 -29.03
CA ALA A 201 5.86 -5.16 -29.34
C ALA A 201 6.78 -5.89 -28.38
N GLU A 202 7.91 -5.30 -28.03
CA GLU A 202 8.83 -5.86 -27.07
C GLU A 202 8.23 -5.85 -25.64
N ALA A 203 7.64 -4.74 -25.22
CA ALA A 203 6.99 -4.63 -23.91
C ALA A 203 5.92 -5.71 -23.73
N ARG A 204 5.08 -5.93 -24.72
CA ARG A 204 4.07 -7.00 -24.70
C ARG A 204 4.67 -8.39 -24.62
N ARG A 205 5.68 -8.68 -25.43
CA ARG A 205 6.38 -9.96 -25.40
C ARG A 205 7.01 -10.24 -24.02
N VAL A 206 7.62 -9.24 -23.42
CA VAL A 206 8.21 -9.35 -22.07
C VAL A 206 7.14 -9.58 -21.01
N ALA A 207 6.06 -8.79 -21.02
CA ALA A 207 4.95 -8.94 -20.07
C ALA A 207 4.32 -10.35 -20.15
N GLU A 208 4.09 -10.87 -21.34
CA GLU A 208 3.57 -12.22 -21.57
C GLU A 208 4.55 -13.30 -21.13
N SER A 209 5.86 -13.11 -21.35
CA SER A 209 6.91 -14.05 -20.93
C SER A 209 7.04 -14.14 -19.39
N ILE A 210 6.84 -13.04 -18.66
CA ILE A 210 6.80 -13.01 -17.19
C ILE A 210 5.69 -13.93 -16.68
N VAL A 211 4.51 -13.86 -17.30
CA VAL A 211 3.37 -14.71 -16.93
C VAL A 211 3.63 -16.17 -17.28
N ALA A 212 4.14 -16.45 -18.47
CA ALA A 212 4.46 -17.80 -18.90
C ALA A 212 5.53 -18.46 -18.00
N GLY A 213 6.59 -17.73 -17.68
CA GLY A 213 7.66 -18.20 -16.78
C GLY A 213 7.16 -18.44 -15.35
N SER A 214 6.29 -17.57 -14.85
CA SER A 214 5.71 -17.71 -13.49
C SER A 214 4.72 -18.87 -13.39
N ALA A 215 3.97 -19.18 -14.44
CA ALA A 215 3.04 -20.31 -14.46
C ALA A 215 3.74 -21.66 -14.26
N ALA A 216 4.95 -21.78 -14.78
CA ALA A 216 5.76 -23.00 -14.61
C ALA A 216 6.23 -23.24 -13.16
N VAL A 217 6.33 -22.17 -12.35
CA VAL A 217 6.83 -22.23 -10.96
C VAL A 217 5.70 -22.34 -9.94
N ASN A 218 4.52 -21.80 -10.24
CA ASN A 218 3.45 -21.55 -9.26
C ASN A 218 2.26 -22.52 -9.33
N SER A 219 2.32 -23.60 -10.10
CA SER A 219 1.16 -24.47 -10.34
C SER A 219 0.53 -25.06 -9.07
N ASP A 220 1.24 -25.20 -7.96
CA ASP A 220 0.78 -25.97 -6.80
C ASP A 220 0.64 -25.20 -5.46
N ASN A 221 1.08 -23.95 -5.34
CA ASN A 221 1.28 -23.35 -4.01
C ASN A 221 0.38 -22.15 -3.64
N TRP A 222 -0.46 -21.66 -4.52
CA TRP A 222 -1.28 -20.48 -4.23
C TRP A 222 -2.77 -20.82 -4.19
N GLY A 223 -3.21 -21.26 -2.99
CA GLY A 223 -4.54 -21.79 -2.74
C GLY A 223 -5.69 -20.89 -3.20
N SER A 224 -6.62 -21.49 -3.92
CA SER A 224 -7.84 -20.92 -4.47
C SER A 224 -8.85 -20.42 -3.40
N ALA A 225 -8.69 -20.79 -2.13
CA ALA A 225 -9.64 -20.46 -1.06
C ALA A 225 -9.55 -18.99 -0.60
N SER A 226 -8.38 -18.36 -0.65
CA SER A 226 -8.20 -16.97 -0.19
C SER A 226 -8.75 -15.92 -1.15
N ARG A 227 -9.03 -16.28 -2.39
CA ARG A 227 -9.52 -15.36 -3.44
C ARG A 227 -10.97 -14.93 -3.25
N ARG A 228 -11.77 -15.66 -2.46
CA ARG A 228 -13.22 -15.47 -2.37
C ARG A 228 -13.64 -14.42 -1.33
N GLU A 229 -12.77 -14.05 -0.41
CA GLU A 229 -13.13 -13.17 0.72
C GLU A 229 -12.91 -11.68 0.44
N SER A 230 -12.08 -11.32 -0.53
CA SER A 230 -11.77 -9.92 -0.83
C SER A 230 -12.50 -9.42 -2.07
N VAL A 231 -13.33 -8.39 -1.90
CA VAL A 231 -14.03 -7.69 -3.00
C VAL A 231 -13.07 -7.23 -4.10
N THR A 232 -11.91 -6.71 -3.70
CA THR A 232 -10.86 -6.26 -4.61
C THR A 232 -10.28 -7.41 -5.43
N HIS A 233 -9.99 -8.54 -4.78
CA HIS A 233 -9.48 -9.72 -5.49
C HIS A 233 -10.52 -10.34 -6.42
N GLN A 234 -11.80 -10.29 -6.06
CA GLN A 234 -12.88 -10.76 -6.95
C GLN A 234 -12.94 -9.92 -8.23
N ARG A 235 -12.95 -8.58 -8.13
CA ARG A 235 -12.93 -7.69 -9.30
C ARG A 235 -11.77 -7.99 -10.24
N VAL A 236 -10.55 -8.07 -9.71
CA VAL A 236 -9.35 -8.35 -10.50
C VAL A 236 -9.40 -9.75 -11.13
N THR A 237 -9.94 -10.73 -10.42
CA THR A 237 -10.12 -12.10 -10.93
C THR A 237 -11.17 -12.15 -12.02
N ASP A 238 -12.28 -11.44 -11.88
CA ASP A 238 -13.35 -11.37 -12.86
C ASP A 238 -12.86 -10.71 -14.16
N LEU A 239 -12.07 -9.66 -14.06
CA LEU A 239 -11.40 -9.04 -15.19
C LEU A 239 -10.45 -10.01 -15.89
N ALA A 240 -9.61 -10.72 -15.15
CA ALA A 240 -8.67 -11.70 -15.69
C ALA A 240 -9.37 -12.92 -16.34
N ASN A 241 -10.64 -13.18 -16.01
CA ASN A 241 -11.44 -14.26 -16.55
C ASN A 241 -12.27 -13.87 -17.78
N ARG A 242 -12.28 -12.61 -18.20
CA ARG A 242 -13.05 -12.11 -19.36
C ARG A 242 -12.55 -12.63 -20.74
N GLY A 243 -11.51 -13.44 -20.76
CA GLY A 243 -10.99 -14.07 -21.98
C GLY A 243 -9.83 -13.30 -22.62
N ASP A 244 -9.97 -12.01 -22.88
CA ASP A 244 -8.85 -11.16 -23.27
C ASP A 244 -8.12 -10.62 -22.02
N LEU A 245 -6.82 -10.85 -21.96
CA LEU A 245 -5.97 -10.36 -20.87
C LEU A 245 -5.50 -8.92 -21.06
N TRP A 246 -5.70 -8.39 -22.27
CA TRP A 246 -5.44 -7.01 -22.62
C TRP A 246 -6.74 -6.22 -22.49
N VAL A 247 -6.87 -5.45 -21.40
CA VAL A 247 -8.01 -4.57 -21.14
C VAL A 247 -7.98 -3.36 -22.08
N SER A 248 -6.78 -2.88 -22.36
CA SER A 248 -6.50 -1.84 -23.36
C SER A 248 -5.15 -2.11 -24.04
N ASP A 249 -4.74 -1.19 -24.89
CA ASP A 249 -3.42 -1.26 -25.54
C ASP A 249 -2.23 -1.29 -24.55
N THR A 250 -2.43 -0.75 -23.35
CA THR A 250 -1.41 -0.57 -22.32
C THR A 250 -1.70 -1.30 -21.00
N ILE A 251 -2.92 -1.82 -20.80
CA ILE A 251 -3.32 -2.47 -19.55
C ILE A 251 -3.41 -3.98 -19.74
N TYR A 252 -2.54 -4.71 -19.06
CA TYR A 252 -2.45 -6.17 -19.09
C TYR A 252 -2.80 -6.81 -17.75
N MET A 253 -3.69 -7.79 -17.76
CA MET A 253 -4.23 -8.49 -16.59
C MET A 253 -3.62 -9.88 -16.36
N GLY A 254 -2.79 -10.37 -17.25
CA GLY A 254 -2.27 -11.74 -17.24
C GLY A 254 -1.57 -12.15 -15.96
N VAL A 255 -0.94 -11.20 -15.29
CA VAL A 255 -0.21 -11.42 -14.02
C VAL A 255 -1.11 -11.99 -12.92
N ASN A 256 -2.40 -11.66 -12.94
CA ASN A 256 -3.35 -12.16 -11.93
C ASN A 256 -3.62 -13.67 -12.05
N ARG A 257 -3.28 -14.30 -13.17
CA ARG A 257 -3.36 -15.77 -13.35
C ARG A 257 -2.27 -16.51 -12.59
N VAL A 258 -1.13 -15.85 -12.35
CA VAL A 258 0.06 -16.47 -11.76
C VAL A 258 0.41 -15.92 -10.38
N ARG A 259 -0.07 -14.72 -10.03
CA ARG A 259 0.16 -14.09 -8.73
C ARG A 259 -1.10 -13.41 -8.21
N GLN A 260 -1.55 -13.83 -7.03
CA GLN A 260 -2.69 -13.21 -6.37
C GLN A 260 -2.43 -11.75 -6.01
N GLY A 261 -3.44 -10.89 -6.22
CA GLY A 261 -3.36 -9.48 -5.83
C GLY A 261 -2.29 -8.69 -6.56
N ALA A 262 -1.83 -9.19 -7.71
CA ALA A 262 -0.86 -8.47 -8.52
C ALA A 262 -1.42 -7.14 -9.06
N GLY A 263 -2.71 -7.12 -9.38
CA GLY A 263 -3.35 -5.98 -10.03
C GLY A 263 -3.11 -5.97 -11.54
N THR A 264 -3.24 -4.82 -12.15
CA THR A 264 -2.94 -4.57 -13.56
C THR A 264 -1.46 -4.33 -13.78
N MET A 265 -1.00 -4.53 -15.01
CA MET A 265 0.33 -4.14 -15.46
C MET A 265 0.18 -3.10 -16.58
N PHE A 266 0.85 -1.96 -16.44
CA PHE A 266 0.98 -0.97 -17.52
C PHE A 266 2.18 -1.39 -18.38
N VAL A 267 1.91 -1.61 -19.66
CA VAL A 267 2.86 -2.21 -20.60
C VAL A 267 2.97 -1.33 -21.83
N GLY A 268 4.17 -0.91 -22.18
CA GLY A 268 4.36 -0.11 -23.40
C GLY A 268 5.72 0.58 -23.48
N THR A 269 5.78 1.56 -24.36
CA THR A 269 6.90 2.52 -24.40
C THR A 269 6.81 3.51 -23.23
N PRO A 270 7.88 4.25 -22.93
CA PRO A 270 7.84 5.28 -21.90
C PRO A 270 6.67 6.25 -22.05
N ASP A 271 6.42 6.76 -23.27
CA ASP A 271 5.30 7.67 -23.55
C ASP A 271 3.93 7.02 -23.28
N MET A 272 3.75 5.75 -23.68
CA MET A 272 2.50 5.03 -23.47
C MET A 272 2.22 4.84 -21.98
N VAL A 273 3.24 4.47 -21.19
CA VAL A 273 3.10 4.26 -19.75
C VAL A 273 2.88 5.61 -19.04
N ALA A 274 3.58 6.66 -19.45
CA ALA A 274 3.36 8.00 -18.91
C ALA A 274 1.94 8.52 -19.21
N ALA A 275 1.44 8.32 -20.43
CA ALA A 275 0.06 8.68 -20.79
C ALA A 275 -0.96 7.92 -19.92
N GLN A 276 -0.75 6.62 -19.70
CA GLN A 276 -1.62 5.82 -18.84
C GLN A 276 -1.62 6.32 -17.38
N ILE A 277 -0.47 6.71 -16.84
CA ILE A 277 -0.36 7.28 -15.48
C ILE A 277 -1.14 8.60 -15.39
N ARG A 278 -1.04 9.47 -16.43
CA ARG A 278 -1.78 10.73 -16.48
C ARG A 278 -3.30 10.50 -16.46
N GLU A 279 -3.78 9.52 -17.20
CA GLU A 279 -5.19 9.14 -17.22
C GLU A 279 -5.71 8.78 -15.82
N TYR A 280 -4.93 8.03 -15.03
CA TYR A 280 -5.30 7.75 -13.64
C TYR A 280 -5.15 8.97 -12.71
N ALA A 281 -4.18 9.85 -12.94
CA ALA A 281 -4.06 11.10 -12.21
C ALA A 281 -5.28 12.01 -12.47
N GLU A 282 -5.74 12.11 -13.71
CA GLU A 282 -6.97 12.82 -14.10
C GLU A 282 -8.22 12.17 -13.47
N ALA A 283 -8.23 10.85 -13.30
CA ALA A 283 -9.27 10.12 -12.58
C ALA A 283 -9.28 10.40 -11.07
N GLY A 284 -8.27 11.12 -10.55
CA GLY A 284 -8.17 11.55 -9.16
C GLY A 284 -7.25 10.70 -8.29
N VAL A 285 -6.35 9.94 -8.89
CA VAL A 285 -5.29 9.23 -8.19
C VAL A 285 -4.16 10.19 -7.84
N ASP A 286 -3.83 10.26 -6.56
CA ASP A 286 -2.79 11.14 -6.02
C ASP A 286 -1.43 10.43 -5.91
N ARG A 287 -1.43 9.10 -5.75
CA ARG A 287 -0.21 8.33 -5.51
C ARG A 287 -0.19 7.01 -6.29
N PHE A 288 1.01 6.61 -6.73
CA PHE A 288 1.24 5.41 -7.53
C PHE A 288 2.22 4.48 -6.81
N ILE A 289 1.78 3.26 -6.46
CA ILE A 289 2.61 2.20 -5.89
C ILE A 289 2.94 1.23 -7.01
N MET A 290 4.14 1.34 -7.56
CA MET A 290 4.54 0.59 -8.75
C MET A 290 5.58 -0.47 -8.44
N HIS A 291 5.56 -1.56 -9.19
CA HIS A 291 6.63 -2.54 -9.22
C HIS A 291 6.68 -3.23 -10.58
N GLY A 292 7.83 -3.79 -10.93
CA GLY A 292 8.03 -4.54 -12.17
C GLY A 292 8.92 -5.76 -11.92
N TRP A 293 9.20 -6.51 -12.94
CA TRP A 293 10.12 -7.63 -12.89
C TRP A 293 11.09 -7.61 -14.06
N PRO A 294 12.43 -7.75 -13.79
CA PRO A 294 13.08 -7.73 -12.47
C PRO A 294 12.94 -6.37 -11.77
N HIS A 295 12.82 -6.36 -10.43
CA HIS A 295 12.48 -5.15 -9.70
C HIS A 295 13.45 -3.99 -9.88
N LEU A 296 14.76 -4.25 -9.80
CA LEU A 296 15.80 -3.23 -9.91
C LEU A 296 15.83 -2.64 -11.33
N GLU A 297 15.89 -3.49 -12.35
CA GLU A 297 15.95 -3.07 -13.75
C GLU A 297 14.72 -2.24 -14.16
N GLU A 298 13.52 -2.69 -13.78
CA GLU A 298 12.29 -1.93 -14.07
C GLU A 298 12.24 -0.59 -13.32
N ALA A 299 12.74 -0.52 -12.09
CA ALA A 299 12.82 0.73 -11.34
C ALA A 299 13.81 1.71 -12.01
N GLU A 300 14.95 1.23 -12.48
CA GLU A 300 15.94 2.04 -13.19
C GLU A 300 15.41 2.54 -14.55
N ILE A 301 14.76 1.66 -15.32
CA ILE A 301 14.14 2.03 -16.60
C ILE A 301 13.05 3.08 -16.36
N PHE A 302 12.15 2.83 -15.41
CA PHE A 302 11.07 3.74 -15.10
C PHE A 302 11.58 5.11 -14.65
N GLY A 303 12.56 5.14 -13.74
CA GLY A 303 13.15 6.38 -13.25
C GLY A 303 13.83 7.19 -14.35
N ARG A 304 14.54 6.54 -15.26
CA ARG A 304 15.26 7.19 -16.35
C ARG A 304 14.35 7.62 -17.49
N GLU A 305 13.37 6.80 -17.87
CA GLU A 305 12.62 6.98 -19.12
C GLU A 305 11.20 7.52 -18.91
N VAL A 306 10.53 7.20 -17.79
CA VAL A 306 9.13 7.56 -17.58
C VAL A 306 8.96 8.75 -16.63
N MET A 307 9.68 8.78 -15.50
CA MET A 307 9.54 9.88 -14.54
C MET A 307 9.78 11.28 -15.14
N PRO A 308 10.76 11.49 -16.03
CA PRO A 308 10.93 12.81 -16.66
C PRO A 308 9.72 13.26 -17.47
N LEU A 309 8.97 12.31 -18.07
CA LEU A 309 7.75 12.60 -18.82
C LEU A 309 6.56 13.00 -17.90
N LEU A 310 6.68 12.80 -16.60
CA LEU A 310 5.66 13.09 -15.60
C LEU A 310 6.05 14.26 -14.67
N ALA A 311 7.11 14.97 -14.97
CA ALA A 311 7.68 16.02 -14.12
C ALA A 311 6.74 17.22 -13.88
N ASP A 312 5.72 17.39 -14.72
CA ASP A 312 4.66 18.39 -14.59
C ASP A 312 3.46 17.94 -13.73
N LEU A 313 3.36 16.67 -13.40
CA LEU A 313 2.40 16.23 -12.39
C LEU A 313 2.95 16.67 -11.03
N ASP A 314 2.24 17.64 -10.42
CA ASP A 314 2.59 18.14 -9.09
C ASP A 314 2.78 16.94 -8.13
N PRO A 315 3.97 16.74 -7.56
CA PRO A 315 4.11 15.79 -6.48
C PRO A 315 3.23 16.31 -5.35
N VAL A 316 2.21 15.56 -4.98
CA VAL A 316 1.48 15.82 -3.73
C VAL A 316 2.55 16.08 -2.68
N SER A 317 2.55 17.27 -2.09
CA SER A 317 3.59 17.70 -1.16
C SER A 317 3.68 16.63 -0.06
N LEU A 318 4.62 15.73 -0.22
CA LEU A 318 5.04 14.85 0.86
C LEU A 318 5.37 15.82 1.98
N SER A 319 4.57 15.80 3.06
CA SER A 319 4.75 16.68 4.20
C SER A 319 6.24 16.82 4.45
N GLU A 320 6.78 18.01 4.14
CA GLU A 320 8.17 18.32 4.47
C GLU A 320 8.32 18.05 5.98
N PRO A 321 9.40 17.41 6.41
CA PRO A 321 9.66 17.29 7.84
C PRO A 321 9.65 18.72 8.36
N GLN A 322 8.68 19.05 9.21
CA GLN A 322 8.70 20.34 9.91
C GLN A 322 9.95 20.32 10.77
N THR A 323 10.99 21.01 10.31
CA THR A 323 12.12 21.35 11.14
C THR A 323 11.57 22.23 12.26
N VAL A 324 11.50 21.63 13.45
CA VAL A 324 11.30 22.42 14.66
C VAL A 324 12.53 23.31 14.77
N SER A 325 12.36 24.59 14.50
CA SER A 325 13.37 25.59 14.79
C SER A 325 13.62 25.55 16.31
N SER A 326 14.85 25.23 16.64
CA SER A 326 15.44 25.22 17.98
C SER A 326 15.18 26.50 18.76
#